data_1b9eb3684702692b9180f2159c582a5a
#
_entry.id   1b9eb3684702692b9180f2159c582a5a
#
_cell.length_a   1.000
_cell.length_b   1.000
_cell.length_c   1.000
_cell.angle_alpha   90.00
_cell.angle_beta   90.00
_cell.angle_gamma   90.00
#
_symmetry.space_group_name_H-M   'P 1'
#
loop_
_entity.id
_entity.type
_entity.pdbx_description
1 polymer ?
#
loop_
_entity_poly.entity_id
_entity_poly.type
_entity_poly.pdbx_seq_one_letter_code
_entity_poly.pdbx_strand_id
1 'polypeptide(L)'
;FHNLQPFDLFCELLKNNQAETLMKTGQYSLLSYFIHHSSKSISTYWNAIRIATRNGYMISDAGIWCDYIDLLRYFGKDTNSPKYVCPADLKTEHDRLVQKKTERLERERIEEQKRKALENEQRFQELKGKFFGIAFTDGTIQVRVLESVLEFLEEGTTMHHCVYSNEYYLKPDSLILSACIDGKRVETIEVSLKTLKVLQSRGVCNKNTEYHDRIIKLVNKNKRLIRKRMAA
;
A
#
# COMPACT_ATOMS: atom_id res chain seq x y z
N PHE A 1 -0.44 -23.86 -30.24
CA PHE A 1 -0.93 -22.90 -31.27
C PHE A 1 -2.46 -22.67 -31.26
N HIS A 2 -3.21 -23.12 -30.24
CA HIS A 2 -4.69 -23.07 -30.27
C HIS A 2 -5.29 -21.66 -30.38
N ASN A 3 -4.52 -20.59 -30.16
CA ASN A 3 -5.02 -19.18 -30.17
C ASN A 3 -4.26 -18.27 -31.13
N LEU A 4 -3.28 -18.75 -31.91
CA LEU A 4 -2.56 -17.95 -32.88
C LEU A 4 -3.24 -17.96 -34.23
N GLN A 5 -3.59 -16.79 -34.77
CA GLN A 5 -4.03 -16.70 -36.16
C GLN A 5 -2.81 -16.98 -37.06
N PRO A 6 -2.93 -17.88 -38.04
CA PRO A 6 -1.81 -18.24 -38.92
C PRO A 6 -1.19 -17.06 -39.64
N PHE A 7 -1.97 -16.04 -39.97
CA PHE A 7 -1.51 -14.83 -40.64
C PHE A 7 -0.60 -14.00 -39.72
N ASP A 8 -0.99 -13.79 -38.45
CA ASP A 8 -0.21 -13.00 -37.49
C ASP A 8 1.13 -13.68 -37.17
N LEU A 9 1.09 -15.02 -37.02
CA LEU A 9 2.29 -15.82 -36.84
C LEU A 9 3.24 -15.66 -38.03
N PHE A 10 2.72 -15.79 -39.26
CA PHE A 10 3.52 -15.71 -40.47
C PHE A 10 4.15 -14.30 -40.62
N CYS A 11 3.36 -13.27 -40.38
CA CYS A 11 3.85 -11.87 -40.39
C CYS A 11 4.98 -11.62 -39.40
N GLU A 12 4.86 -12.17 -38.17
CA GLU A 12 5.88 -11.99 -37.13
C GLU A 12 7.17 -12.75 -37.46
N LEU A 13 7.05 -13.99 -37.99
CA LEU A 13 8.22 -14.77 -38.39
C LEU A 13 9.01 -14.13 -39.52
N LEU A 14 8.34 -13.44 -40.45
CA LEU A 14 9.00 -12.72 -41.55
C LEU A 14 9.70 -11.44 -41.10
N LYS A 15 9.21 -10.79 -40.04
CA LYS A 15 9.72 -9.51 -39.56
C LYS A 15 10.77 -9.62 -38.48
N ASN A 16 10.81 -10.75 -37.77
CA ASN A 16 11.56 -10.87 -36.53
C ASN A 16 12.34 -12.18 -36.42
N ASN A 17 13.66 -12.12 -36.63
CA ASN A 17 14.55 -13.27 -36.52
C ASN A 17 14.51 -13.95 -35.16
N GLN A 18 14.17 -13.20 -34.11
CA GLN A 18 14.04 -13.76 -32.75
C GLN A 18 12.78 -14.64 -32.66
N ALA A 19 11.68 -14.22 -33.31
CA ALA A 19 10.46 -15.02 -33.41
C ALA A 19 10.71 -16.34 -34.17
N GLU A 20 11.48 -16.28 -35.29
CA GLU A 20 11.89 -17.48 -36.02
C GLU A 20 12.71 -18.44 -35.12
N THR A 21 13.61 -17.88 -34.31
CA THR A 21 14.39 -18.71 -33.37
C THR A 21 13.52 -19.37 -32.30
N LEU A 22 12.52 -18.65 -31.75
CA LEU A 22 11.56 -19.23 -30.79
C LEU A 22 10.78 -20.39 -31.44
N MET A 23 10.37 -20.24 -32.69
CA MET A 23 9.68 -21.29 -33.46
C MET A 23 10.57 -22.51 -33.62
N LYS A 24 11.82 -22.33 -34.08
CA LYS A 24 12.78 -23.43 -34.32
C LYS A 24 13.18 -24.16 -33.03
N THR A 25 13.19 -23.47 -31.90
CA THR A 25 13.58 -24.06 -30.61
C THR A 25 12.40 -24.58 -29.79
N GLY A 26 11.18 -24.55 -30.33
CA GLY A 26 9.98 -25.05 -29.65
C GLY A 26 9.45 -24.18 -28.54
N GLN A 27 9.94 -22.93 -28.38
CA GLN A 27 9.49 -21.98 -27.34
C GLN A 27 8.13 -21.33 -27.73
N TYR A 28 7.13 -22.16 -27.99
CA TYR A 28 5.84 -21.74 -28.54
C TYR A 28 5.03 -20.85 -27.60
N SER A 29 5.15 -21.07 -26.30
CA SER A 29 4.48 -20.24 -25.30
C SER A 29 4.98 -18.78 -25.36
N LEU A 30 6.31 -18.58 -25.46
CA LEU A 30 6.91 -17.25 -25.63
C LEU A 30 6.49 -16.61 -26.95
N LEU A 31 6.54 -17.37 -28.06
CA LEU A 31 6.16 -16.86 -29.37
C LEU A 31 4.71 -16.35 -29.36
N SER A 32 3.78 -17.17 -28.87
CA SER A 32 2.37 -16.80 -28.71
C SER A 32 2.19 -15.58 -27.82
N TYR A 33 2.89 -15.54 -26.69
CA TYR A 33 2.82 -14.44 -25.74
C TYR A 33 3.22 -13.11 -26.38
N PHE A 34 4.35 -13.02 -27.06
CA PHE A 34 4.84 -11.79 -27.66
C PHE A 34 4.02 -11.31 -28.86
N ILE A 35 3.40 -12.21 -29.60
CA ILE A 35 2.45 -11.83 -30.68
C ILE A 35 1.22 -11.13 -30.09
N HIS A 36 0.69 -11.61 -28.98
CA HIS A 36 -0.51 -11.04 -28.35
C HIS A 36 -0.24 -9.84 -27.45
N HIS A 37 0.99 -9.64 -26.98
CA HIS A 37 1.35 -8.58 -26.02
C HIS A 37 2.34 -7.59 -26.63
N SER A 38 1.86 -6.72 -27.51
CA SER A 38 2.66 -5.74 -28.24
C SER A 38 3.44 -4.75 -27.33
N SER A 39 3.05 -4.60 -26.07
CA SER A 39 3.75 -3.78 -25.07
C SER A 39 5.05 -4.40 -24.54
N LYS A 40 5.24 -5.71 -24.72
CA LYS A 40 6.46 -6.44 -24.31
C LYS A 40 7.24 -6.90 -25.55
N SER A 41 8.53 -6.59 -25.59
CA SER A 41 9.40 -6.93 -26.71
C SER A 41 10.22 -8.18 -26.41
N ILE A 42 10.34 -9.10 -27.38
CA ILE A 42 11.23 -10.26 -27.32
C ILE A 42 12.66 -9.82 -26.95
N SER A 43 13.12 -8.74 -27.55
CA SER A 43 14.48 -8.19 -27.36
C SER A 43 14.79 -7.89 -25.88
N THR A 44 13.79 -7.48 -25.11
CA THR A 44 13.94 -7.20 -23.66
C THR A 44 14.34 -8.44 -22.88
N TYR A 45 13.85 -9.60 -23.26
CA TYR A 45 14.09 -10.87 -22.56
C TYR A 45 15.10 -11.77 -23.28
N TRP A 46 15.66 -11.32 -24.41
CA TRP A 46 16.40 -12.16 -25.34
C TRP A 46 17.58 -12.90 -24.70
N ASN A 47 18.36 -12.25 -23.88
CA ASN A 47 19.49 -12.90 -23.20
C ASN A 47 19.02 -14.04 -22.29
N ALA A 48 18.01 -13.81 -21.49
CA ALA A 48 17.45 -14.84 -20.60
C ALA A 48 16.81 -15.99 -21.40
N ILE A 49 16.12 -15.68 -22.50
CA ILE A 49 15.55 -16.69 -23.42
C ILE A 49 16.65 -17.56 -24.02
N ARG A 50 17.73 -16.98 -24.50
CA ARG A 50 18.87 -17.74 -25.07
C ARG A 50 19.48 -18.70 -24.04
N ILE A 51 19.60 -18.25 -22.79
CA ILE A 51 20.13 -19.08 -21.72
C ILE A 51 19.16 -20.22 -21.40
N ALA A 52 17.87 -19.94 -21.24
CA ALA A 52 16.87 -20.95 -20.99
C ALA A 52 16.86 -22.01 -22.11
N THR A 53 16.84 -21.57 -23.36
CA THR A 53 16.84 -22.46 -24.54
C THR A 53 18.12 -23.32 -24.61
N ARG A 54 19.31 -22.74 -24.38
CA ARG A 54 20.58 -23.49 -24.38
C ARG A 54 20.67 -24.54 -23.29
N ASN A 55 19.97 -24.34 -22.16
CA ASN A 55 19.90 -25.30 -21.07
C ASN A 55 18.72 -26.28 -21.19
N GLY A 56 18.03 -26.30 -22.33
CA GLY A 56 16.90 -27.20 -22.56
C GLY A 56 15.66 -26.87 -21.73
N TYR A 57 15.62 -25.65 -21.15
CA TYR A 57 14.48 -25.23 -20.33
C TYR A 57 13.33 -24.79 -21.22
N MET A 58 12.22 -25.52 -21.16
CA MET A 58 11.00 -25.20 -21.89
C MET A 58 10.09 -24.29 -21.04
N ILE A 59 9.83 -23.10 -21.55
CA ILE A 59 8.99 -22.11 -20.88
C ILE A 59 7.53 -22.41 -21.21
N SER A 60 6.84 -23.05 -20.26
CA SER A 60 5.43 -23.47 -20.42
C SER A 60 4.45 -22.32 -20.28
N ASP A 61 4.73 -21.35 -19.39
CA ASP A 61 3.94 -20.13 -19.16
C ASP A 61 4.83 -18.91 -19.37
N ALA A 62 4.70 -18.29 -20.53
CA ALA A 62 5.49 -17.12 -20.90
C ALA A 62 5.15 -15.88 -20.08
N GLY A 63 3.89 -15.72 -19.69
CA GLY A 63 3.44 -14.57 -18.86
C GLY A 63 4.12 -14.60 -17.51
N ILE A 64 3.97 -15.69 -16.77
CA ILE A 64 4.61 -15.88 -15.46
C ILE A 64 6.13 -15.82 -15.59
N TRP A 65 6.73 -16.41 -16.63
CA TRP A 65 8.18 -16.40 -16.80
C TRP A 65 8.73 -14.99 -17.07
N CYS A 66 8.09 -14.19 -17.91
CA CYS A 66 8.49 -12.82 -18.18
C CYS A 66 8.39 -11.96 -16.90
N ASP A 67 7.30 -12.08 -16.16
CA ASP A 67 7.13 -11.38 -14.89
C ASP A 67 8.16 -11.83 -13.84
N TYR A 68 8.50 -13.11 -13.82
CA TYR A 68 9.56 -13.66 -12.98
C TYR A 68 10.95 -13.09 -13.35
N ILE A 69 11.28 -12.97 -14.65
CA ILE A 69 12.52 -12.31 -15.09
C ILE A 69 12.56 -10.85 -14.67
N ASP A 70 11.43 -10.13 -14.76
CA ASP A 70 11.34 -8.74 -14.31
C ASP A 70 11.51 -8.63 -12.78
N LEU A 71 10.99 -9.58 -12.00
CA LEU A 71 11.21 -9.68 -10.57
C LEU A 71 12.69 -9.98 -10.22
N LEU A 72 13.33 -10.87 -10.96
CA LEU A 72 14.76 -11.13 -10.78
C LEU A 72 15.59 -9.86 -10.99
N ARG A 73 15.30 -9.08 -12.04
CA ARG A 73 15.94 -7.79 -12.31
C ARG A 73 15.68 -6.78 -11.19
N TYR A 74 14.44 -6.69 -10.73
CA TYR A 74 14.07 -5.83 -9.60
C TYR A 74 14.91 -6.13 -8.34
N PHE A 75 15.21 -7.40 -8.08
CA PHE A 75 16.04 -7.83 -6.96
C PHE A 75 17.55 -7.90 -7.28
N GLY A 76 17.98 -7.39 -8.44
CA GLY A 76 19.39 -7.38 -8.83
C GLY A 76 19.97 -8.79 -9.02
N LYS A 77 19.15 -9.77 -9.37
CA LYS A 77 19.62 -11.13 -9.66
C LYS A 77 20.18 -11.21 -11.08
N ASP A 78 21.22 -12.03 -11.25
CA ASP A 78 21.85 -12.22 -12.55
C ASP A 78 20.94 -13.02 -13.49
N THR A 79 20.28 -12.32 -14.40
CA THR A 79 19.45 -12.93 -15.44
C THR A 79 20.24 -13.52 -16.59
N ASN A 80 21.59 -13.56 -16.51
CA ASN A 80 22.45 -14.29 -17.42
C ASN A 80 22.88 -15.66 -16.87
N SER A 81 22.44 -16.01 -15.68
CA SER A 81 22.74 -17.30 -15.05
C SER A 81 21.58 -18.28 -15.19
N PRO A 82 21.81 -19.52 -15.71
CA PRO A 82 20.76 -20.53 -15.80
C PRO A 82 20.16 -20.90 -14.44
N LYS A 83 20.94 -20.75 -13.35
CA LYS A 83 20.45 -20.96 -11.97
C LYS A 83 19.21 -20.13 -11.65
N TYR A 84 19.12 -18.91 -12.20
CA TYR A 84 18.00 -18.01 -11.95
C TYR A 84 16.93 -18.09 -13.06
N VAL A 85 17.33 -18.15 -14.33
CA VAL A 85 16.36 -18.07 -15.43
C VAL A 85 15.63 -19.39 -15.73
N CYS A 86 16.12 -20.51 -15.18
CA CYS A 86 15.56 -21.87 -15.35
C CYS A 86 15.15 -22.46 -13.99
N PRO A 87 14.17 -21.89 -13.28
CA PRO A 87 13.76 -22.44 -11.99
C PRO A 87 13.10 -23.82 -12.16
N ALA A 88 13.30 -24.71 -11.20
CA ALA A 88 12.69 -26.05 -11.23
C ALA A 88 11.15 -25.96 -11.11
N ASP A 89 10.65 -25.01 -10.31
CA ASP A 89 9.23 -24.67 -10.20
C ASP A 89 9.07 -23.16 -10.40
N LEU A 90 8.65 -22.79 -11.60
CA LEU A 90 8.50 -21.39 -11.99
C LEU A 90 7.45 -20.66 -11.15
N LYS A 91 6.31 -21.32 -10.93
CA LYS A 91 5.20 -20.67 -10.21
C LYS A 91 5.55 -20.39 -8.75
N THR A 92 6.09 -21.37 -8.06
CA THR A 92 6.52 -21.23 -6.67
C THR A 92 7.58 -20.13 -6.51
N GLU A 93 8.60 -20.08 -7.39
CA GLU A 93 9.64 -19.05 -7.32
C GLU A 93 9.12 -17.67 -7.69
N HIS A 94 8.21 -17.56 -8.68
CA HIS A 94 7.53 -16.32 -9.02
C HIS A 94 6.73 -15.79 -7.83
N ASP A 95 5.86 -16.60 -7.24
CA ASP A 95 4.97 -16.21 -6.15
C ASP A 95 5.78 -15.78 -4.91
N ARG A 96 6.89 -16.47 -4.62
CA ARG A 96 7.85 -16.09 -3.57
C ARG A 96 8.46 -14.70 -3.80
N LEU A 97 8.84 -14.37 -5.03
CA LEU A 97 9.40 -13.06 -5.36
C LEU A 97 8.33 -11.95 -5.35
N VAL A 98 7.12 -12.24 -5.78
CA VAL A 98 5.96 -11.33 -5.69
C VAL A 98 5.72 -10.97 -4.23
N GLN A 99 5.60 -11.95 -3.36
CA GLN A 99 5.41 -11.72 -1.92
C GLN A 99 6.53 -10.86 -1.35
N LYS A 100 7.79 -11.19 -1.63
CA LYS A 100 8.95 -10.43 -1.16
C LYS A 100 8.93 -8.97 -1.64
N LYS A 101 8.51 -8.73 -2.89
CA LYS A 101 8.38 -7.38 -3.44
C LYS A 101 7.27 -6.60 -2.72
N THR A 102 6.13 -7.23 -2.50
CA THR A 102 5.00 -6.63 -1.78
C THR A 102 5.39 -6.24 -0.35
N GLU A 103 6.04 -7.14 0.38
CA GLU A 103 6.54 -6.87 1.74
C GLU A 103 7.57 -5.74 1.79
N ARG A 104 8.45 -5.66 0.78
CA ARG A 104 9.43 -4.58 0.67
C ARG A 104 8.77 -3.24 0.41
N LEU A 105 7.87 -3.16 -0.56
CA LEU A 105 7.14 -1.93 -0.89
C LEU A 105 6.29 -1.45 0.28
N GLU A 106 5.65 -2.37 1.01
CA GLU A 106 4.87 -2.01 2.20
C GLU A 106 5.76 -1.44 3.32
N ARG A 107 6.95 -2.03 3.56
CA ARG A 107 7.91 -1.47 4.52
C ARG A 107 8.37 -0.07 4.12
N GLU A 108 8.77 0.10 2.85
CA GLU A 108 9.19 1.41 2.32
C GLU A 108 8.07 2.45 2.45
N ARG A 109 6.81 2.06 2.21
CA ARG A 109 5.63 2.91 2.40
C ARG A 109 5.44 3.33 3.85
N ILE A 110 5.56 2.39 4.79
CA ILE A 110 5.43 2.67 6.23
C ILE A 110 6.57 3.59 6.71
N GLU A 111 7.80 3.34 6.30
CA GLU A 111 8.96 4.18 6.64
C GLU A 111 8.80 5.60 6.12
N GLU A 112 8.35 5.75 4.87
CA GLU A 112 8.08 7.07 4.28
C GLU A 112 6.96 7.81 5.02
N GLN A 113 5.89 7.11 5.42
CA GLN A 113 4.82 7.71 6.21
C GLN A 113 5.31 8.18 7.58
N LYS A 114 6.15 7.37 8.26
CA LYS A 114 6.76 7.76 9.54
C LYS A 114 7.67 8.97 9.39
N ARG A 115 8.49 9.02 8.33
CA ARG A 115 9.36 10.16 8.03
C ARG A 115 8.54 11.44 7.86
N LYS A 116 7.49 11.39 7.03
CA LYS A 116 6.57 12.54 6.84
C LYS A 116 5.85 12.95 8.12
N ALA A 117 5.48 12.00 8.96
CA ALA A 117 4.87 12.30 10.25
C ALA A 117 5.84 13.09 11.14
N LEU A 118 7.10 12.67 11.23
CA LEU A 118 8.12 13.40 12.01
C LEU A 118 8.43 14.78 11.45
N GLU A 119 8.45 14.96 10.14
CA GLU A 119 8.65 16.27 9.51
C GLU A 119 7.55 17.28 9.86
N ASN A 120 6.32 16.81 10.06
CA ASN A 120 5.18 17.66 10.41
C ASN A 120 4.99 17.83 11.94
N GLU A 121 5.72 17.08 12.76
CA GLU A 121 5.51 17.05 14.22
C GLU A 121 5.68 18.43 14.86
N GLN A 122 6.73 19.17 14.53
CA GLN A 122 6.96 20.50 15.09
C GLN A 122 5.79 21.44 14.78
N ARG A 123 5.35 21.47 13.53
CA ARG A 123 4.21 22.32 13.12
C ARG A 123 2.92 21.93 13.82
N PHE A 124 2.69 20.63 14.00
CA PHE A 124 1.54 20.14 14.75
C PHE A 124 1.60 20.59 16.22
N GLN A 125 2.76 20.48 16.88
CA GLN A 125 2.96 20.93 18.26
C GLN A 125 2.71 22.42 18.40
N GLU A 126 3.21 23.25 17.46
CA GLU A 126 2.95 24.69 17.44
C GLU A 126 1.45 25.01 17.35
N LEU A 127 0.70 24.26 16.53
CA LEU A 127 -0.73 24.47 16.31
C LEU A 127 -1.62 23.92 17.44
N LYS A 128 -1.26 22.76 17.99
CA LYS A 128 -2.14 21.96 18.87
C LYS A 128 -1.58 21.66 20.24
N GLY A 129 -0.30 21.93 20.50
CA GLY A 129 0.37 21.59 21.76
C GLY A 129 -0.35 22.08 23.00
N LYS A 130 -1.03 23.24 22.93
CA LYS A 130 -1.83 23.76 24.04
C LYS A 130 -3.00 22.86 24.46
N PHE A 131 -3.44 21.92 23.63
CA PHE A 131 -4.51 20.97 23.94
C PHE A 131 -3.99 19.63 24.48
N PHE A 132 -2.68 19.42 24.48
CA PHE A 132 -2.11 18.16 24.98
C PHE A 132 -2.42 17.97 26.46
N GLY A 133 -2.55 16.72 26.89
CA GLY A 133 -2.98 16.34 28.24
C GLY A 133 -4.49 16.42 28.47
N ILE A 134 -5.30 16.84 27.47
CA ILE A 134 -6.76 16.77 27.63
C ILE A 134 -7.21 15.32 27.50
N ALA A 135 -7.67 14.77 28.61
CA ALA A 135 -8.32 13.46 28.70
C ALA A 135 -9.49 13.52 29.69
N PHE A 136 -10.51 12.75 29.45
CA PHE A 136 -11.66 12.58 30.32
C PHE A 136 -12.31 11.23 30.12
N THR A 137 -13.05 10.77 31.13
CA THR A 137 -13.67 9.45 31.14
C THR A 137 -15.02 9.49 31.84
N ASP A 138 -15.86 8.49 31.54
CA ASP A 138 -17.08 8.19 32.29
C ASP A 138 -16.96 6.91 33.14
N GLY A 139 -15.72 6.41 33.29
CA GLY A 139 -15.42 5.17 34.00
C GLY A 139 -15.23 3.96 33.07
N THR A 140 -15.79 3.99 31.88
CA THR A 140 -15.64 2.91 30.86
C THR A 140 -14.97 3.43 29.60
N ILE A 141 -15.47 4.56 29.08
CA ILE A 141 -14.95 5.19 27.87
C ILE A 141 -13.94 6.25 28.28
N GLN A 142 -12.73 6.14 27.77
CA GLN A 142 -11.71 7.17 27.89
C GLN A 142 -11.62 7.93 26.57
N VAL A 143 -11.70 9.25 26.61
CA VAL A 143 -11.52 10.14 25.46
C VAL A 143 -10.32 11.02 25.71
N ARG A 144 -9.38 11.07 24.75
CA ARG A 144 -8.19 11.93 24.83
C ARG A 144 -7.88 12.58 23.49
N VAL A 145 -7.18 13.69 23.51
CA VAL A 145 -6.63 14.36 22.34
C VAL A 145 -5.51 13.49 21.75
N LEU A 146 -5.35 13.45 20.42
CA LEU A 146 -4.16 12.91 19.79
C LEU A 146 -3.02 13.92 19.93
N GLU A 147 -1.85 13.47 20.39
CA GLU A 147 -0.76 14.35 20.82
C GLU A 147 0.49 14.31 19.93
N SER A 148 0.51 13.43 18.90
CA SER A 148 1.57 13.38 17.91
C SER A 148 1.04 13.03 16.53
N VAL A 149 1.76 13.45 15.50
CA VAL A 149 1.41 13.10 14.10
C VAL A 149 1.47 11.59 13.88
N LEU A 150 2.35 10.88 14.61
CA LEU A 150 2.39 9.40 14.60
C LEU A 150 1.10 8.80 15.15
N GLU A 151 0.50 9.38 16.20
CA GLU A 151 -0.80 8.92 16.70
C GLU A 151 -1.91 9.07 15.65
N PHE A 152 -1.88 10.13 14.83
CA PHE A 152 -2.83 10.25 13.69
C PHE A 152 -2.61 9.16 12.64
N LEU A 153 -1.36 8.77 12.37
CA LEU A 153 -1.06 7.66 11.48
C LEU A 153 -1.58 6.33 12.03
N GLU A 154 -1.36 6.06 13.32
CA GLU A 154 -1.86 4.87 14.00
C GLU A 154 -3.40 4.84 14.07
N GLU A 155 -4.03 5.97 14.42
CA GLU A 155 -5.48 6.12 14.45
C GLU A 155 -6.09 5.84 13.07
N GLY A 156 -5.54 6.47 12.02
CA GLY A 156 -5.99 6.28 10.64
C GLY A 156 -5.84 4.83 10.16
N THR A 157 -4.74 4.19 10.52
CA THR A 157 -4.46 2.80 10.16
C THR A 157 -5.40 1.83 10.89
N THR A 158 -5.53 1.99 12.20
CA THR A 158 -6.33 1.09 13.05
C THR A 158 -7.83 1.22 12.78
N MET A 159 -8.30 2.45 12.58
CA MET A 159 -9.72 2.76 12.41
C MET A 159 -10.16 2.78 10.94
N HIS A 160 -9.22 2.60 10.00
CA HIS A 160 -9.44 2.74 8.55
C HIS A 160 -10.06 4.09 8.18
N HIS A 161 -9.47 5.17 8.73
CA HIS A 161 -9.89 6.55 8.49
C HIS A 161 -8.82 7.35 7.74
N CYS A 162 -9.28 8.36 7.00
CA CYS A 162 -8.39 9.30 6.30
C CYS A 162 -7.89 10.44 7.20
N VAL A 163 -7.86 10.27 8.54
CA VAL A 163 -7.51 11.33 9.50
C VAL A 163 -6.05 11.79 9.35
N TYR A 164 -5.13 10.85 9.05
CA TYR A 164 -3.74 11.16 8.74
C TYR A 164 -3.57 11.65 7.30
N SER A 165 -4.08 10.90 6.30
CA SER A 165 -3.89 11.22 4.88
C SER A 165 -4.54 12.54 4.46
N ASN A 166 -5.58 13.00 5.15
CA ASN A 166 -6.22 14.30 4.95
C ASN A 166 -5.67 15.40 5.89
N GLU A 167 -4.51 15.14 6.51
CA GLU A 167 -3.74 16.10 7.32
C GLU A 167 -4.56 16.84 8.39
N TYR A 168 -5.46 16.12 9.07
CA TYR A 168 -6.30 16.73 10.12
C TYR A 168 -5.47 17.37 11.26
N TYR A 169 -4.25 16.89 11.47
CA TYR A 169 -3.31 17.47 12.44
C TYR A 169 -2.87 18.90 12.08
N LEU A 170 -2.93 19.30 10.80
CA LEU A 170 -2.61 20.66 10.34
C LEU A 170 -3.83 21.57 10.22
N LYS A 171 -5.08 21.06 10.35
CA LYS A 171 -6.28 21.88 10.26
C LYS A 171 -6.43 22.78 11.49
N PRO A 172 -6.36 24.12 11.35
CA PRO A 172 -6.32 25.02 12.51
C PRO A 172 -7.58 24.95 13.36
N ASP A 173 -8.74 24.72 12.73
CA ASP A 173 -10.05 24.78 13.37
C ASP A 173 -10.59 23.41 13.85
N SER A 174 -9.83 22.33 13.67
CA SER A 174 -10.22 20.97 14.06
C SER A 174 -9.33 20.45 15.19
N LEU A 175 -9.93 19.83 16.19
CA LEU A 175 -9.26 19.06 17.23
C LEU A 175 -9.72 17.63 17.15
N ILE A 176 -8.77 16.69 17.07
CA ILE A 176 -9.06 15.27 16.95
C ILE A 176 -8.83 14.59 18.29
N LEU A 177 -9.81 13.80 18.70
CA LEU A 177 -9.77 12.98 19.90
C LEU A 177 -9.99 11.52 19.51
N SER A 178 -9.42 10.61 20.31
CA SER A 178 -9.66 9.18 20.23
C SER A 178 -10.43 8.72 21.47
N ALA A 179 -11.51 7.99 21.24
CA ALA A 179 -12.27 7.30 22.29
C ALA A 179 -11.80 5.84 22.38
N CYS A 180 -11.46 5.39 23.58
CA CYS A 180 -10.98 4.04 23.85
C CYS A 180 -11.79 3.37 24.97
N ILE A 181 -11.93 2.04 24.90
CA ILE A 181 -12.43 1.16 25.95
C ILE A 181 -11.39 0.06 26.14
N ASP A 182 -10.93 -0.15 27.36
CA ASP A 182 -9.90 -1.15 27.71
C ASP A 182 -8.66 -1.07 26.78
N GLY A 183 -8.23 0.17 26.47
CA GLY A 183 -7.09 0.43 25.60
C GLY A 183 -7.34 0.23 24.09
N LYS A 184 -8.51 -0.23 23.68
CA LYS A 184 -8.87 -0.40 22.27
C LYS A 184 -9.58 0.85 21.74
N ARG A 185 -9.18 1.34 20.58
CA ARG A 185 -9.83 2.46 19.87
C ARG A 185 -11.25 2.08 19.46
N VAL A 186 -12.20 2.95 19.73
CA VAL A 186 -13.64 2.74 19.49
C VAL A 186 -14.18 3.73 18.46
N GLU A 187 -13.95 5.02 18.69
CA GLU A 187 -14.29 6.08 17.73
C GLU A 187 -13.24 7.19 17.69
N THR A 188 -13.03 7.74 16.50
CA THR A 188 -12.29 8.96 16.27
C THR A 188 -13.26 10.14 16.20
N ILE A 189 -13.00 11.20 16.97
CA ILE A 189 -13.90 12.33 17.12
C ILE A 189 -13.23 13.61 16.60
N GLU A 190 -13.93 14.36 15.77
CA GLU A 190 -13.55 15.70 15.34
C GLU A 190 -14.39 16.75 16.07
N VAL A 191 -13.72 17.67 16.75
CA VAL A 191 -14.35 18.81 17.41
C VAL A 191 -13.94 20.12 16.73
N SER A 192 -14.89 20.95 16.36
CA SER A 192 -14.64 22.29 15.86
C SER A 192 -14.11 23.20 16.97
N LEU A 193 -12.95 23.77 16.79
CA LEU A 193 -12.39 24.78 17.72
C LEU A 193 -13.15 26.12 17.63
N LYS A 194 -13.81 26.42 16.50
CA LYS A 194 -14.63 27.64 16.37
C LYS A 194 -15.93 27.57 17.18
N THR A 195 -16.61 26.44 17.13
CA THR A 195 -17.97 26.30 17.70
C THR A 195 -18.02 25.42 18.94
N LEU A 196 -16.96 24.68 19.22
CA LEU A 196 -16.89 23.63 20.25
C LEU A 196 -17.98 22.56 20.10
N LYS A 197 -18.40 22.29 18.85
CA LYS A 197 -19.33 21.23 18.51
C LYS A 197 -18.58 20.04 17.95
N VAL A 198 -19.04 18.85 18.26
CA VAL A 198 -18.61 17.62 17.59
C VAL A 198 -19.09 17.72 16.15
N LEU A 199 -18.15 17.67 15.19
CA LEU A 199 -18.44 17.68 13.75
C LEU A 199 -18.73 16.25 13.27
N GLN A 200 -17.94 15.30 13.76
CA GLN A 200 -18.12 13.88 13.47
C GLN A 200 -17.51 13.03 14.61
N SER A 201 -18.06 11.85 14.77
CA SER A 201 -17.53 10.78 15.61
C SER A 201 -17.78 9.47 14.87
N ARG A 202 -16.72 8.69 14.59
CA ARG A 202 -16.79 7.51 13.73
C ARG A 202 -15.93 6.39 14.26
N GLY A 203 -16.49 5.19 14.27
CA GLY A 203 -15.80 3.95 14.51
C GLY A 203 -15.14 3.38 13.24
N VAL A 204 -14.64 2.16 13.31
CA VAL A 204 -13.93 1.48 12.22
C VAL A 204 -14.71 1.57 10.91
N CYS A 205 -14.02 1.90 9.81
CA CYS A 205 -14.59 2.08 8.48
C CYS A 205 -15.75 3.11 8.44
N ASN A 206 -15.68 4.16 9.23
CA ASN A 206 -16.66 5.24 9.33
C ASN A 206 -18.07 4.81 9.80
N LYS A 207 -18.20 3.67 10.47
CA LYS A 207 -19.46 3.21 11.06
C LYS A 207 -19.67 3.82 12.44
N ASN A 208 -20.92 4.04 12.83
CA ASN A 208 -21.24 4.38 14.21
C ASN A 208 -21.14 3.11 15.09
N THR A 209 -20.61 3.26 16.30
CA THR A 209 -20.59 2.19 17.27
C THR A 209 -21.82 2.25 18.19
N GLU A 210 -22.06 1.24 18.99
CA GLU A 210 -23.07 1.25 20.04
C GLU A 210 -22.82 2.33 21.10
N TYR A 211 -21.58 2.81 21.21
CA TYR A 211 -21.15 3.85 22.15
C TYR A 211 -21.27 5.26 21.62
N HIS A 212 -21.65 5.43 20.33
CA HIS A 212 -21.65 6.69 19.62
C HIS A 212 -22.29 7.85 20.39
N ASP A 213 -23.56 7.72 20.80
CA ASP A 213 -24.29 8.76 21.50
C ASP A 213 -23.67 9.05 22.89
N ARG A 214 -23.15 8.04 23.55
CA ARG A 214 -22.47 8.15 24.86
C ARG A 214 -21.17 8.93 24.73
N ILE A 215 -20.40 8.64 23.68
CA ILE A 215 -19.16 9.38 23.37
C ILE A 215 -19.46 10.86 23.09
N ILE A 216 -20.44 11.17 22.24
CA ILE A 216 -20.84 12.55 21.94
C ILE A 216 -21.29 13.29 23.21
N LYS A 217 -22.10 12.66 24.05
CA LYS A 217 -22.50 13.26 25.34
C LYS A 217 -21.31 13.52 26.24
N LEU A 218 -20.36 12.58 26.34
CA LEU A 218 -19.15 12.70 27.15
C LEU A 218 -18.27 13.86 26.69
N VAL A 219 -18.05 14.01 25.37
CA VAL A 219 -17.31 15.15 24.78
C VAL A 219 -18.02 16.46 25.07
N ASN A 220 -19.32 16.55 24.84
CA ASN A 220 -20.10 17.76 25.09
C ASN A 220 -20.07 18.21 26.56
N LYS A 221 -20.12 17.27 27.50
CA LYS A 221 -19.99 17.54 28.94
C LYS A 221 -18.64 18.14 29.30
N ASN A 222 -17.58 17.74 28.61
CA ASN A 222 -16.19 18.12 28.92
C ASN A 222 -15.61 19.23 28.00
N LYS A 223 -16.37 19.77 27.06
CA LYS A 223 -15.90 20.83 26.13
C LYS A 223 -15.34 22.08 26.81
N ARG A 224 -15.68 22.32 28.10
CA ARG A 224 -15.07 23.37 28.92
C ARG A 224 -13.55 23.23 29.07
N LEU A 225 -13.02 22.00 29.05
CA LEU A 225 -11.58 21.74 29.11
C LEU A 225 -10.88 22.28 27.88
N ILE A 226 -11.47 22.02 26.68
CA ILE A 226 -10.97 22.55 25.41
C ILE A 226 -11.01 24.06 25.41
N ARG A 227 -12.16 24.67 25.84
CA ARG A 227 -12.33 26.14 25.92
C ARG A 227 -11.28 26.77 26.81
N LYS A 228 -10.99 26.16 27.99
CA LYS A 228 -9.96 26.66 28.91
C LYS A 228 -8.57 26.76 28.27
N ARG A 229 -8.20 25.73 27.46
CA ARG A 229 -6.92 25.70 26.75
C ARG A 229 -6.86 26.65 25.55
N MET A 230 -8.00 27.07 25.00
CA MET A 230 -8.05 28.06 23.93
C MET A 230 -7.79 29.49 24.47
N ALA A 231 -8.14 29.76 25.75
CA ALA A 231 -7.99 31.06 26.39
C ALA A 231 -6.61 31.24 27.04
N ALA A 232 -5.84 30.19 27.20
CA ALA A 232 -4.45 30.20 27.67
C ALA A 232 -3.49 30.37 26.50
#